data_f44e9eaedc27c4b6ace0d417d45615e4
#
_entry.id   f44e9eaedc27c4b6ace0d417d45615e4
#
_cell.length_a   1.000
_cell.length_b   1.000
_cell.length_c   1.000
_cell.angle_alpha   90.00
_cell.angle_beta   90.00
_cell.angle_gamma   90.00
#
_symmetry.space_group_name_H-M   'P 1'
#
loop_
_entity.id
_entity.type
_entity.pdbx_description
1 polymer ?
#
loop_
_entity_poly.entity_id
_entity_poly.type
_entity_poly.pdbx_seq_one_letter_code
_entity_poly.pdbx_strand_id
1 'polypeptide(L)'
;MFRILKLAEYVGEADVLMEALQARRRKIAIFIATVFAITVVCGALIYLIEGRTPGFTSIPRSIYWTIVTITTVGYGDIAPQTPMGQLLASAVMLLGYAIVAVPTGIVTVELSRVRRRAPVKCPACGATGHDDDAKFCKRCGGTVAAPAVAAAASS
;
A
#
# COMPACT_ATOMS: atom_id res chain seq x y z
N MET A 1 -4.86 -32.73 -9.59
CA MET A 1 -5.60 -31.55 -10.05
C MET A 1 -6.48 -30.89 -8.96
N PHE A 2 -6.71 -31.47 -7.80
CA PHE A 2 -7.59 -30.91 -6.74
C PHE A 2 -6.93 -29.95 -5.74
N ARG A 3 -5.65 -29.59 -5.90
CA ARG A 3 -4.97 -28.66 -4.98
C ARG A 3 -5.37 -27.19 -5.17
N ILE A 4 -5.98 -26.85 -6.30
CA ILE A 4 -6.44 -25.48 -6.60
C ILE A 4 -7.69 -25.11 -5.81
N LEU A 5 -8.51 -26.09 -5.42
CA LEU A 5 -9.71 -25.86 -4.60
C LEU A 5 -9.41 -25.50 -3.14
N LYS A 6 -8.18 -25.67 -2.67
CA LYS A 6 -7.75 -25.22 -1.34
C LYS A 6 -7.61 -23.70 -1.23
N LEU A 7 -7.66 -22.99 -2.36
CA LEU A 7 -7.73 -21.53 -2.40
C LEU A 7 -9.04 -20.97 -1.80
N ALA A 8 -10.10 -21.77 -1.72
CA ALA A 8 -11.34 -21.36 -1.09
C ALA A 8 -11.20 -21.09 0.42
N GLU A 9 -10.19 -21.65 1.08
CA GLU A 9 -9.90 -21.44 2.51
C GLU A 9 -9.33 -20.03 2.77
N TYR A 10 -8.76 -19.37 1.73
CA TYR A 10 -8.22 -18.00 1.79
C TYR A 10 -9.26 -16.91 1.51
N VAL A 11 -10.51 -17.27 1.18
CA VAL A 11 -11.58 -16.31 0.90
C VAL A 11 -11.87 -15.43 2.12
N GLY A 12 -11.81 -16.00 3.34
CA GLY A 12 -12.03 -15.24 4.56
C GLY A 12 -10.96 -14.14 4.82
N GLU A 13 -9.71 -14.35 4.39
CA GLU A 13 -8.67 -13.34 4.50
C GLU A 13 -8.84 -12.24 3.45
N ALA A 14 -9.38 -12.57 2.27
CA ALA A 14 -9.69 -11.62 1.23
C ALA A 14 -10.83 -10.67 1.63
N ASP A 15 -11.83 -11.16 2.36
CA ASP A 15 -12.94 -10.35 2.87
C ASP A 15 -12.46 -9.30 3.88
N VAL A 16 -11.55 -9.66 4.78
CA VAL A 16 -10.93 -8.74 5.74
C VAL A 16 -10.13 -7.65 5.02
N LEU A 17 -9.39 -8.01 3.98
CA LEU A 17 -8.65 -7.06 3.17
C LEU A 17 -9.59 -6.13 2.39
N MET A 18 -10.68 -6.67 1.85
CA MET A 18 -11.68 -5.90 1.10
C MET A 18 -12.40 -4.89 2.01
N GLU A 19 -12.77 -5.30 3.24
CA GLU A 19 -13.37 -4.42 4.24
C GLU A 19 -12.40 -3.29 4.63
N ALA A 20 -11.14 -3.60 4.87
CA ALA A 20 -10.09 -2.61 5.16
C ALA A 20 -9.91 -1.60 4.01
N LEU A 21 -9.92 -2.06 2.76
CA LEU A 21 -9.83 -1.22 1.58
C LEU A 21 -11.08 -0.35 1.40
N GLN A 22 -12.29 -0.90 1.59
CA GLN A 22 -13.54 -0.16 1.51
C GLN A 22 -13.63 0.93 2.58
N ALA A 23 -13.20 0.65 3.80
CA ALA A 23 -13.16 1.62 4.89
C ALA A 23 -12.27 2.85 4.58
N ARG A 24 -11.29 2.70 3.70
CA ARG A 24 -10.31 3.74 3.33
C ARG A 24 -10.38 4.18 1.88
N ARG A 25 -11.41 3.76 1.11
CA ARG A 25 -11.55 4.03 -0.33
C ARG A 25 -11.32 5.49 -0.71
N ARG A 26 -11.80 6.44 0.11
CA ARG A 26 -11.63 7.87 -0.16
C ARG A 26 -10.15 8.30 -0.11
N LYS A 27 -9.38 7.79 0.85
CA LYS A 27 -7.94 8.08 0.97
C LYS A 27 -7.16 7.47 -0.19
N ILE A 28 -7.50 6.25 -0.56
CA ILE A 28 -6.90 5.55 -1.70
C ILE A 28 -7.22 6.28 -3.01
N ALA A 29 -8.47 6.69 -3.21
CA ALA A 29 -8.87 7.44 -4.40
C ALA A 29 -8.13 8.79 -4.52
N ILE A 30 -8.00 9.54 -3.42
CA ILE A 30 -7.24 10.80 -3.38
C ILE A 30 -5.77 10.52 -3.71
N PHE A 31 -5.18 9.48 -3.13
CA PHE A 31 -3.80 9.10 -3.40
C PHE A 31 -3.59 8.78 -4.90
N ILE A 32 -4.44 7.93 -5.50
CA ILE A 32 -4.36 7.58 -6.92
C ILE A 32 -4.53 8.81 -7.80
N ALA A 33 -5.48 9.68 -7.49
CA ALA A 33 -5.70 10.92 -8.23
C ALA A 33 -4.47 11.85 -8.15
N THR A 34 -3.84 11.94 -6.98
CA THR A 34 -2.61 12.74 -6.80
C THR A 34 -1.46 12.16 -7.60
N VAL A 35 -1.24 10.85 -7.55
CA VAL A 35 -0.19 10.18 -8.35
C VAL A 35 -0.43 10.38 -9.84
N PHE A 36 -1.68 10.25 -10.29
CA PHE A 36 -2.02 10.49 -11.69
C PHE A 36 -1.74 11.94 -12.10
N ALA A 37 -2.12 12.92 -11.29
CA ALA A 37 -1.82 14.32 -11.56
C ALA A 37 -0.30 14.59 -11.64
N ILE A 38 0.48 14.06 -10.69
CA ILE A 38 1.95 14.16 -10.72
C ILE A 38 2.51 13.53 -12.00
N THR A 39 2.01 12.38 -12.40
CA THR A 39 2.46 11.66 -13.60
C THR A 39 2.20 12.49 -14.86
N VAL A 40 1.02 13.12 -14.98
CA VAL A 40 0.69 13.97 -16.11
C VAL A 40 1.59 15.21 -16.15
N VAL A 41 1.80 15.86 -15.00
CA VAL A 41 2.67 17.05 -14.91
C VAL A 41 4.11 16.70 -15.26
N CYS A 42 4.67 15.63 -14.67
CA CYS A 42 6.04 15.19 -14.96
C CYS A 42 6.19 14.76 -16.43
N GLY A 43 5.19 14.06 -16.99
CA GLY A 43 5.18 13.67 -18.39
C GLY A 43 5.14 14.87 -19.35
N ALA A 44 4.37 15.91 -19.01
CA ALA A 44 4.37 17.15 -19.80
C ALA A 44 5.70 17.90 -19.69
N LEU A 45 6.28 17.97 -18.51
CA LEU A 45 7.59 18.63 -18.30
C LEU A 45 8.70 17.91 -19.06
N ILE A 46 8.76 16.58 -19.01
CA ILE A 46 9.78 15.82 -19.74
C ILE A 46 9.60 15.99 -21.26
N TYR A 47 8.36 16.06 -21.75
CA TYR A 47 8.06 16.35 -23.14
C TYR A 47 8.58 17.74 -23.56
N LEU A 48 8.40 18.76 -22.73
CA LEU A 48 8.90 20.12 -23.02
C LEU A 48 10.42 20.17 -23.09
N ILE A 49 11.11 19.39 -22.24
CA ILE A 49 12.58 19.37 -22.19
C ILE A 49 13.15 18.48 -23.31
N GLU A 50 12.56 17.30 -23.52
CA GLU A 50 13.10 16.27 -24.42
C GLU A 50 12.36 16.18 -25.75
N GLY A 51 11.32 16.95 -26.00
CA GLY A 51 10.43 16.81 -27.18
C GLY A 51 11.10 16.93 -28.55
N ARG A 52 12.41 17.22 -28.60
CA ARG A 52 13.24 17.18 -29.81
C ARG A 52 14.13 15.94 -29.92
N THR A 53 14.14 15.10 -28.89
CA THR A 53 14.95 13.88 -28.85
C THR A 53 14.14 12.67 -29.31
N PRO A 54 14.78 11.65 -29.91
CA PRO A 54 14.12 10.41 -30.29
C PRO A 54 13.53 9.73 -29.05
N GLY A 55 12.23 9.41 -29.10
CA GLY A 55 11.53 8.74 -28.01
C GLY A 55 10.43 9.58 -27.39
N PHE A 56 10.64 10.86 -27.11
CA PHE A 56 9.65 11.78 -26.53
C PHE A 56 8.86 12.55 -27.59
N THR A 57 8.25 11.82 -28.53
CA THR A 57 7.58 12.40 -29.72
C THR A 57 6.20 12.98 -29.43
N SER A 58 5.60 12.67 -28.29
CA SER A 58 4.28 13.16 -27.91
C SER A 58 4.09 13.16 -26.38
N ILE A 59 3.15 14.00 -25.88
CA ILE A 59 2.82 14.05 -24.45
C ILE A 59 2.36 12.67 -23.93
N PRO A 60 1.47 11.93 -24.58
CA PRO A 60 1.08 10.60 -24.11
C PRO A 60 2.25 9.63 -23.97
N ARG A 61 3.22 9.68 -24.89
CA ARG A 61 4.43 8.84 -24.83
C ARG A 61 5.35 9.24 -23.68
N SER A 62 5.44 10.50 -23.37
CA SER A 62 6.17 11.03 -22.21
C SER A 62 5.50 10.66 -20.89
N ILE A 63 4.16 10.68 -20.84
CA ILE A 63 3.38 10.19 -19.70
C ILE A 63 3.60 8.67 -19.52
N TYR A 64 3.58 7.89 -20.60
CA TYR A 64 3.90 6.46 -20.57
C TYR A 64 5.28 6.22 -19.92
N TRP A 65 6.32 6.92 -20.38
CA TRP A 65 7.65 6.84 -19.80
C TRP A 65 7.66 7.18 -18.30
N THR A 66 6.94 8.24 -17.91
CA THR A 66 6.82 8.65 -16.51
C THR A 66 6.15 7.58 -15.66
N ILE A 67 5.08 6.94 -16.15
CA ILE A 67 4.42 5.81 -15.46
C ILE A 67 5.40 4.66 -15.27
N VAL A 68 6.07 4.25 -16.33
CA VAL A 68 7.04 3.13 -16.31
C VAL A 68 8.18 3.41 -15.33
N THR A 69 8.60 4.67 -15.21
CA THR A 69 9.66 5.10 -14.30
C THR A 69 9.19 5.17 -12.84
N ILE A 70 8.03 5.82 -12.56
CA ILE A 70 7.47 5.94 -11.22
C ILE A 70 7.10 4.56 -10.64
N THR A 71 6.61 3.65 -11.47
CA THR A 71 6.27 2.28 -11.05
C THR A 71 7.49 1.36 -10.93
N THR A 72 8.70 1.88 -11.17
CA THR A 72 9.98 1.13 -11.13
C THR A 72 10.09 -0.03 -12.11
N VAL A 73 9.23 -0.09 -13.15
CA VAL A 73 9.29 -1.13 -14.20
C VAL A 73 10.52 -0.95 -15.09
N GLY A 74 10.75 0.29 -15.59
CA GLY A 74 11.97 0.66 -16.29
C GLY A 74 12.29 -0.16 -17.53
N TYR A 75 11.39 -0.24 -18.53
CA TYR A 75 11.64 -0.99 -19.77
C TYR A 75 12.90 -0.54 -20.54
N GLY A 76 13.35 0.70 -20.36
CA GLY A 76 14.53 1.22 -21.03
C GLY A 76 14.36 1.50 -22.52
N ASP A 77 13.13 1.44 -23.03
CA ASP A 77 12.77 1.72 -24.43
C ASP A 77 12.87 3.21 -24.79
N ILE A 78 12.70 4.08 -23.79
CA ILE A 78 12.84 5.53 -23.88
C ILE A 78 13.60 6.01 -22.66
N ALA A 79 14.59 6.92 -22.85
CA ALA A 79 15.33 7.55 -21.78
C ALA A 79 15.70 8.99 -22.14
N PRO A 80 15.66 9.94 -21.17
CA PRO A 80 16.10 11.31 -21.38
C PRO A 80 17.59 11.38 -21.78
N GLN A 81 17.88 12.23 -22.77
CA GLN A 81 19.23 12.39 -23.30
C GLN A 81 19.85 13.73 -22.88
N THR A 82 19.03 14.74 -22.58
CA THR A 82 19.55 16.04 -22.16
C THR A 82 19.90 16.05 -20.67
N PRO A 83 20.89 16.86 -20.24
CA PRO A 83 21.24 16.98 -18.83
C PRO A 83 20.06 17.42 -17.96
N MET A 84 19.22 18.33 -18.45
CA MET A 84 18.01 18.79 -17.75
C MET A 84 16.94 17.68 -17.67
N GLY A 85 16.76 16.90 -18.74
CA GLY A 85 15.88 15.74 -18.74
C GLY A 85 16.34 14.66 -17.77
N GLN A 86 17.64 14.40 -17.69
CA GLN A 86 18.23 13.45 -16.74
C GLN A 86 18.08 13.90 -15.29
N LEU A 87 18.21 15.20 -15.02
CA LEU A 87 17.97 15.78 -13.69
C LEU A 87 16.49 15.59 -13.29
N LEU A 88 15.55 15.92 -14.20
CA LEU A 88 14.13 15.70 -13.95
C LEU A 88 13.82 14.21 -13.78
N ALA A 89 14.41 13.35 -14.58
CA ALA A 89 14.26 11.88 -14.46
C ALA A 89 14.71 11.39 -13.09
N SER A 90 15.83 11.87 -12.58
CA SER A 90 16.31 11.52 -11.23
C SER A 90 15.31 11.92 -10.14
N ALA A 91 14.73 13.13 -10.25
CA ALA A 91 13.69 13.57 -9.33
C ALA A 91 12.42 12.70 -9.41
N VAL A 92 12.00 12.32 -10.64
CA VAL A 92 10.85 11.41 -10.86
C VAL A 92 11.11 10.02 -10.26
N MET A 93 12.33 9.48 -10.39
CA MET A 93 12.72 8.20 -9.79
C MET A 93 12.65 8.24 -8.25
N LEU A 94 13.14 9.30 -7.63
CA LEU A 94 13.05 9.48 -6.17
C LEU A 94 11.60 9.63 -5.70
N LEU A 95 10.77 10.38 -6.44
CA LEU A 95 9.34 10.48 -6.18
C LEU A 95 8.63 9.12 -6.30
N GLY A 96 8.98 8.32 -7.33
CA GLY A 96 8.44 6.97 -7.50
C GLY A 96 8.69 6.09 -6.28
N TYR A 97 9.88 6.15 -5.73
CA TYR A 97 10.23 5.40 -4.52
C TYR A 97 9.36 5.82 -3.32
N ALA A 98 9.16 7.12 -3.12
CA ALA A 98 8.28 7.64 -2.06
C ALA A 98 6.80 7.23 -2.26
N ILE A 99 6.33 7.25 -3.52
CA ILE A 99 4.95 6.89 -3.87
C ILE A 99 4.66 5.41 -3.55
N VAL A 100 5.59 4.49 -3.80
CA VAL A 100 5.41 3.05 -3.48
C VAL A 100 5.36 2.80 -1.97
N ALA A 101 6.06 3.60 -1.16
CA ALA A 101 6.08 3.44 0.29
C ALA A 101 4.74 3.75 0.97
N VAL A 102 3.94 4.68 0.43
CA VAL A 102 2.67 5.13 1.04
C VAL A 102 1.60 4.04 1.11
N PRO A 103 1.24 3.34 0.01
CA PRO A 103 0.25 2.24 0.07
C PRO A 103 0.70 1.11 0.99
N THR A 104 1.97 0.76 0.96
CA THR A 104 2.54 -0.29 1.83
C THR A 104 2.37 0.06 3.30
N GLY A 105 2.65 1.32 3.67
CA GLY A 105 2.46 1.81 5.04
C GLY A 105 1.00 1.79 5.48
N ILE A 106 0.07 2.20 4.60
CA ILE A 106 -1.38 2.19 4.90
C ILE A 106 -1.87 0.76 5.15
N VAL A 107 -1.50 -0.19 4.29
CA VAL A 107 -1.91 -1.59 4.41
C VAL A 107 -1.34 -2.21 5.68
N THR A 108 -0.07 -1.98 5.99
CA THR A 108 0.59 -2.52 7.18
C THR A 108 -0.08 -2.03 8.47
N VAL A 109 -0.41 -0.74 8.56
CA VAL A 109 -1.10 -0.17 9.73
C VAL A 109 -2.51 -0.74 9.88
N GLU A 110 -3.24 -0.91 8.78
CA GLU A 110 -4.62 -1.42 8.82
C GLU A 110 -4.65 -2.91 9.22
N LEU A 111 -3.77 -3.74 8.68
CA LEU A 111 -3.61 -5.15 9.10
C LEU A 111 -3.24 -5.26 10.58
N SER A 112 -2.36 -4.41 11.08
CA SER A 112 -2.02 -4.36 12.50
C SER A 112 -3.22 -3.99 13.38
N ARG A 113 -4.11 -3.11 12.90
CA ARG A 113 -5.33 -2.73 13.62
C ARG A 113 -6.38 -3.84 13.65
N VAL A 114 -6.55 -4.58 12.55
CA VAL A 114 -7.46 -5.73 12.48
C VAL A 114 -7.00 -6.81 13.46
N ARG A 115 -5.71 -7.10 13.51
CA ARG A 115 -5.12 -8.08 14.42
C ARG A 115 -5.31 -7.71 15.90
N ARG A 116 -5.32 -6.41 16.24
CA ARG A 116 -5.57 -5.91 17.61
C ARG A 116 -7.05 -5.89 18.01
N ARG A 117 -7.96 -6.19 17.11
CA ARG A 117 -9.41 -6.18 17.35
C ARG A 117 -10.01 -7.54 17.69
N ALA A 118 -9.23 -8.58 17.96
CA ALA A 118 -9.75 -9.79 18.55
C ALA A 118 -10.47 -9.39 19.85
N PRO A 119 -11.79 -9.65 19.99
CA PRO A 119 -12.57 -9.14 21.11
C PRO A 119 -12.31 -9.99 22.35
N VAL A 120 -11.18 -9.73 23.02
CA VAL A 120 -10.97 -10.30 24.36
C VAL A 120 -11.97 -9.63 25.28
N LYS A 121 -12.99 -10.41 25.69
CA LYS A 121 -13.99 -9.97 26.67
C LYS A 121 -13.46 -10.22 28.08
N CYS A 122 -13.57 -9.21 28.94
CA CYS A 122 -13.27 -9.39 30.36
C CYS A 122 -14.30 -10.33 30.99
N PRO A 123 -13.88 -11.44 31.63
CA PRO A 123 -14.81 -12.36 32.28
C PRO A 123 -15.56 -11.76 33.49
N ALA A 124 -14.97 -10.72 34.12
CA ALA A 124 -15.56 -10.10 35.30
C ALA A 124 -16.59 -9.00 34.99
N CYS A 125 -16.34 -8.15 33.97
CA CYS A 125 -17.24 -7.00 33.69
C CYS A 125 -17.76 -6.95 32.24
N GLY A 126 -17.42 -7.93 31.39
CA GLY A 126 -17.88 -7.99 30.00
C GLY A 126 -17.30 -6.94 29.06
N ALA A 127 -16.39 -6.06 29.55
CA ALA A 127 -15.78 -5.02 28.73
C ALA A 127 -14.97 -5.64 27.58
N THR A 128 -15.11 -5.07 26.36
CA THR A 128 -14.40 -5.48 25.14
C THR A 128 -13.35 -4.45 24.74
N GLY A 129 -12.47 -4.80 23.81
CA GLY A 129 -11.48 -3.87 23.24
C GLY A 129 -10.24 -3.73 24.11
N HIS A 130 -9.82 -4.81 24.74
CA HIS A 130 -8.50 -4.93 25.36
C HIS A 130 -7.45 -5.20 24.28
N ASP A 131 -6.19 -4.82 24.54
CA ASP A 131 -5.06 -5.18 23.71
C ASP A 131 -4.81 -6.69 23.82
N ASP A 132 -4.25 -7.32 22.76
CA ASP A 132 -4.06 -8.77 22.69
C ASP A 132 -3.11 -9.30 23.78
N ASP A 133 -2.25 -8.42 24.31
CA ASP A 133 -1.30 -8.68 25.39
C ASP A 133 -1.80 -8.22 26.77
N ALA A 134 -3.05 -7.73 26.85
CA ALA A 134 -3.59 -7.22 28.11
C ALA A 134 -3.75 -8.32 29.17
N LYS A 135 -3.02 -8.24 30.24
CA LYS A 135 -3.14 -9.14 31.41
C LYS A 135 -4.26 -8.72 32.35
N PHE A 136 -4.64 -7.45 32.37
CA PHE A 136 -5.65 -6.87 33.22
C PHE A 136 -6.67 -6.03 32.45
N CYS A 137 -7.91 -6.06 32.91
CA CYS A 137 -8.98 -5.25 32.32
C CYS A 137 -8.77 -3.77 32.62
N LYS A 138 -8.76 -2.93 31.60
CA LYS A 138 -8.60 -1.48 31.74
C LYS A 138 -9.80 -0.79 32.42
N ARG A 139 -10.90 -1.51 32.65
CA ARG A 139 -12.12 -0.96 33.25
C ARG A 139 -12.34 -1.40 34.71
N CYS A 140 -12.10 -2.66 35.05
CA CYS A 140 -12.34 -3.19 36.38
C CYS A 140 -11.08 -3.74 37.08
N GLY A 141 -9.93 -3.76 36.39
CA GLY A 141 -8.68 -4.31 36.94
C GLY A 141 -8.64 -5.86 37.04
N GLY A 142 -9.72 -6.56 36.71
CA GLY A 142 -9.75 -8.03 36.74
C GLY A 142 -8.81 -8.63 35.69
N THR A 143 -8.31 -9.85 35.94
CA THR A 143 -7.45 -10.56 35.00
C THR A 143 -8.19 -10.90 33.70
N VAL A 144 -7.58 -10.58 32.58
CA VAL A 144 -8.07 -10.90 31.22
C VAL A 144 -7.19 -12.03 30.69
N ALA A 145 -7.76 -13.23 30.51
CA ALA A 145 -7.01 -14.32 29.91
C ALA A 145 -6.74 -14.01 28.43
N ALA A 146 -5.47 -13.98 28.04
CA ALA A 146 -5.09 -13.88 26.64
C ALA A 146 -5.68 -15.11 25.89
N PRO A 147 -6.26 -14.93 24.68
CA PRO A 147 -6.69 -16.08 23.88
C PRO A 147 -5.49 -16.98 23.60
N ALA A 148 -5.65 -18.29 23.84
CA ALA A 148 -4.62 -19.31 23.72
C ALA A 148 -4.24 -19.59 22.25
N VAL A 149 -3.81 -18.59 21.50
CA VAL A 149 -3.37 -18.74 20.10
C VAL A 149 -1.83 -18.87 19.97
N ALA A 150 -1.08 -18.71 21.07
CA ALA A 150 0.40 -18.73 21.01
C ALA A 150 1.03 -20.12 21.23
N ALA A 151 0.28 -21.20 21.42
CA ALA A 151 0.84 -22.51 21.74
C ALA A 151 1.00 -23.50 20.57
N ALA A 152 0.66 -23.12 19.34
CA ALA A 152 0.70 -24.01 18.18
C ALA A 152 1.86 -23.77 17.19
N ALA A 153 2.82 -22.92 17.54
CA ALA A 153 3.96 -22.62 16.66
C ALA A 153 5.31 -23.15 17.14
N SER A 154 5.31 -24.10 18.12
CA SER A 154 6.52 -24.75 18.59
C SER A 154 6.33 -26.26 18.74
N SER A 155 5.97 -26.92 17.64
CA SER A 155 6.12 -28.38 17.53
C SER A 155 6.52 -28.74 16.11
#